data_f5b381dd553173a5573eaf91f100dd79
#
_entry.id   f5b381dd553173a5573eaf91f100dd79
#
_cell.length_a   1.000
_cell.length_b   1.000
_cell.length_c   1.000
_cell.angle_alpha   90.00
_cell.angle_beta   90.00
_cell.angle_gamma   90.00
#
_symmetry.space_group_name_H-M   'P 1'
#
loop_
_entity.id
_entity.type
_entity.pdbx_description
1 polymer ?
#
loop_
_entity_poly.entity_id
_entity_poly.type
_entity_poly.pdbx_seq_one_letter_code
_entity_poly.pdbx_strand_id
1 'polypeptide(L)'
;MNNEKPINLALFVGLGAMFWSEGVLFIRFLGEHLFVNGNPWLLGWFIASIPLSWVLVKIGATIGNVEGDNLLTATAVMTLAAVLLDGVALTWFQHWYGLVEPGQLLLAAAWLLWGAGLGLAIGYWESRR
;
A
#
# COMPACT_ATOMS: atom_id res chain seq x y z
N MET A 1 -1.38 24.40 22.03
CA MET A 1 -0.25 24.27 21.16
C MET A 1 0.26 22.86 21.05
N ASN A 2 0.58 22.47 19.88
CA ASN A 2 1.00 21.11 19.60
C ASN A 2 2.46 20.91 19.95
N ASN A 3 2.74 19.99 20.88
CA ASN A 3 4.10 19.66 21.29
C ASN A 3 4.63 18.42 20.57
N GLU A 4 3.89 17.91 19.58
CA GLU A 4 4.32 16.74 18.86
C GLU A 4 5.55 17.06 18.00
N LYS A 5 6.47 16.13 17.98
CA LYS A 5 7.63 16.24 17.11
C LYS A 5 7.19 16.04 15.66
N PRO A 6 7.80 16.78 14.72
CA PRO A 6 7.52 16.52 13.31
C PRO A 6 7.91 15.08 12.95
N ILE A 7 7.18 14.48 12.02
CA ILE A 7 7.50 13.13 11.57
C ILE A 7 8.81 13.14 10.76
N ASN A 8 9.48 12.01 10.74
CA ASN A 8 10.65 11.83 9.89
C ASN A 8 10.17 11.53 8.47
N LEU A 9 10.08 12.56 7.66
CA LEU A 9 9.54 12.45 6.31
C LEU A 9 10.33 11.44 5.46
N ALA A 10 11.66 11.49 5.55
CA ALA A 10 12.51 10.59 4.78
C ALA A 10 12.27 9.12 5.16
N LEU A 11 12.08 8.85 6.45
CA LEU A 11 11.79 7.49 6.91
C LEU A 11 10.47 6.97 6.32
N PHE A 12 9.41 7.78 6.36
CA PHE A 12 8.10 7.33 5.89
C PHE A 12 8.02 7.26 4.37
N VAL A 13 8.72 8.12 3.65
CA VAL A 13 8.87 7.97 2.19
C VAL A 13 9.59 6.66 1.89
N GLY A 14 10.67 6.36 2.62
CA GLY A 14 11.40 5.11 2.46
C GLY A 14 10.55 3.87 2.77
N LEU A 15 9.77 3.92 3.83
CA LEU A 15 8.86 2.83 4.18
C LEU A 15 7.78 2.63 3.11
N GLY A 16 7.24 3.73 2.59
CA GLY A 16 6.27 3.67 1.50
C GLY A 16 6.86 3.03 0.25
N ALA A 17 8.09 3.40 -0.11
CA ALA A 17 8.79 2.78 -1.23
C ALA A 17 9.05 1.30 -0.99
N MET A 18 9.38 0.92 0.24
CA MET A 18 9.58 -0.49 0.59
C MET A 18 8.28 -1.28 0.47
N PHE A 19 7.18 -0.74 0.98
CA PHE A 19 5.87 -1.40 0.87
C PHE A 19 5.43 -1.48 -0.59
N TRP A 20 5.71 -0.44 -1.38
CA TRP A 20 5.47 -0.48 -2.82
C TRP A 20 6.24 -1.64 -3.47
N SER A 21 7.52 -1.79 -3.16
CA SER A 21 8.33 -2.86 -3.75
C SER A 21 7.83 -4.24 -3.36
N GLU A 22 7.34 -4.40 -2.13
CA GLU A 22 6.74 -5.67 -1.71
C GLU A 22 5.48 -5.98 -2.51
N GLY A 23 4.65 -4.97 -2.78
CA GLY A 23 3.47 -5.12 -3.61
C GLY A 23 3.81 -5.50 -5.04
N VAL A 24 4.82 -4.87 -5.62
CA VAL A 24 5.30 -5.20 -6.96
C VAL A 24 5.78 -6.65 -7.03
N LEU A 25 6.58 -7.07 -6.05
CA LEU A 25 7.08 -8.45 -5.99
C LEU A 25 5.94 -9.46 -5.82
N PHE A 26 4.95 -9.13 -5.00
CA PHE A 26 3.79 -10.00 -4.85
C PHE A 26 3.06 -10.18 -6.18
N ILE A 27 2.79 -9.08 -6.88
CA ILE A 27 2.11 -9.13 -8.18
C ILE A 27 2.95 -9.91 -9.18
N ARG A 28 4.26 -9.68 -9.19
CA ARG A 28 5.16 -10.34 -10.11
C ARG A 28 5.17 -11.86 -9.95
N PHE A 29 5.17 -12.34 -8.71
CA PHE A 29 5.32 -13.77 -8.45
C PHE A 29 3.98 -14.51 -8.32
N LEU A 30 2.94 -13.84 -7.86
CA LEU A 30 1.64 -14.48 -7.61
C LEU A 30 0.49 -13.91 -8.42
N GLY A 31 0.67 -12.74 -9.01
CA GLY A 31 -0.43 -12.04 -9.67
C GLY A 31 -0.97 -12.75 -10.90
N GLU A 32 -0.11 -13.46 -11.64
CA GLU A 32 -0.51 -14.18 -12.83
C GLU A 32 -1.63 -15.18 -12.54
N HIS A 33 -1.59 -15.81 -11.37
CA HIS A 33 -2.59 -16.81 -11.00
C HIS A 33 -3.76 -16.19 -10.23
N LEU A 34 -3.55 -15.03 -9.60
CA LEU A 34 -4.53 -14.42 -8.72
C LEU A 34 -5.41 -13.38 -9.45
N PHE A 35 -4.79 -12.50 -10.23
CA PHE A 35 -5.50 -11.41 -10.91
C PHE A 35 -6.10 -11.90 -12.23
N VAL A 36 -7.05 -12.81 -12.11
CA VAL A 36 -7.78 -13.40 -13.22
C VAL A 36 -9.25 -13.08 -13.04
N ASN A 37 -9.88 -12.57 -14.09
CA ASN A 37 -11.29 -12.21 -14.07
C ASN A 37 -12.14 -13.46 -13.77
N GLY A 38 -13.04 -13.34 -12.79
CA GLY A 38 -13.88 -14.46 -12.37
C GLY A 38 -13.24 -15.41 -11.38
N ASN A 39 -12.02 -15.14 -10.95
CA ASN A 39 -11.36 -15.98 -9.95
C ASN A 39 -11.96 -15.74 -8.56
N PRO A 40 -12.57 -16.75 -7.91
CA PRO A 40 -13.16 -16.56 -6.58
C PRO A 40 -12.14 -16.21 -5.50
N TRP A 41 -10.88 -16.63 -5.67
CA TRP A 41 -9.82 -16.29 -4.71
C TRP A 41 -9.44 -14.81 -4.73
N LEU A 42 -9.81 -14.10 -5.80
CA LEU A 42 -9.57 -12.66 -5.90
C LEU A 42 -10.34 -11.91 -4.82
N LEU A 43 -11.62 -12.25 -4.62
CA LEU A 43 -12.41 -11.65 -3.57
C LEU A 43 -11.81 -11.94 -2.19
N GLY A 44 -11.40 -13.18 -1.96
CA GLY A 44 -10.73 -13.56 -0.71
C GLY A 44 -9.47 -12.76 -0.47
N TRP A 45 -8.68 -12.52 -1.52
CA TRP A 45 -7.47 -11.73 -1.42
C TRP A 45 -7.76 -10.25 -1.10
N PHE A 46 -8.79 -9.68 -1.72
CA PHE A 46 -9.20 -8.31 -1.40
C PHE A 46 -9.61 -8.18 0.08
N ILE A 47 -10.35 -9.16 0.59
CA ILE A 47 -10.76 -9.19 2.00
C ILE A 47 -9.54 -9.39 2.90
N ALA A 48 -8.65 -10.30 2.55
CA ALA A 48 -7.43 -10.58 3.32
C ALA A 48 -6.49 -9.37 3.36
N SER A 49 -6.60 -8.49 2.38
CA SER A 49 -5.80 -7.26 2.34
C SER A 49 -6.16 -6.29 3.46
N ILE A 50 -7.35 -6.41 4.04
CA ILE A 50 -7.76 -5.55 5.16
C ILE A 50 -6.87 -5.78 6.39
N PRO A 51 -6.77 -7.00 6.95
CA PRO A 51 -5.85 -7.22 8.06
C PRO A 51 -4.38 -7.03 7.67
N LEU A 52 -4.02 -7.35 6.43
CA LEU A 52 -2.66 -7.13 5.96
C LEU A 52 -2.29 -5.66 5.99
N SER A 53 -3.18 -4.79 5.50
CA SER A 53 -2.97 -3.35 5.53
C SER A 53 -2.86 -2.83 6.96
N TRP A 54 -3.67 -3.37 7.86
CA TRP A 54 -3.60 -3.01 9.28
C TRP A 54 -2.23 -3.36 9.87
N VAL A 55 -1.71 -4.54 9.56
CA VAL A 55 -0.37 -4.95 10.00
C VAL A 55 0.70 -4.01 9.45
N LEU A 56 0.60 -3.63 8.18
CA LEU A 56 1.58 -2.73 7.58
C LEU A 56 1.55 -1.34 8.22
N VAL A 57 0.36 -0.83 8.53
CA VAL A 57 0.23 0.45 9.25
C VAL A 57 0.87 0.34 10.63
N LYS A 58 0.63 -0.76 11.35
CA LYS A 58 1.21 -0.97 12.67
C LYS A 58 2.74 -1.07 12.62
N ILE A 59 3.26 -1.76 11.60
CA ILE A 59 4.72 -1.86 11.41
C ILE A 59 5.31 -0.47 11.19
N GLY A 60 4.70 0.33 10.33
CA GLY A 60 5.16 1.68 10.06
C GLY A 60 5.09 2.56 11.31
N ALA A 61 4.00 2.46 12.05
CA ALA A 61 3.83 3.23 13.29
C ALA A 61 4.89 2.86 14.34
N THR A 62 5.20 1.57 14.44
CA THR A 62 6.19 1.08 15.40
C THR A 62 7.60 1.52 15.01
N ILE A 63 7.96 1.37 13.74
CA ILE A 63 9.28 1.76 13.24
C ILE A 63 9.49 3.27 13.39
N GLY A 64 8.48 4.05 13.05
CA GLY A 64 8.55 5.51 13.12
C GLY A 64 8.21 6.09 14.48
N ASN A 65 7.72 5.25 15.40
CA ASN A 65 7.32 5.65 16.74
C ASN A 65 6.35 6.83 16.71
N VAL A 66 5.27 6.68 15.97
CA VAL A 66 4.24 7.72 15.79
C VAL A 66 2.89 7.24 16.30
N GLU A 67 2.08 8.18 16.75
CA GLU A 67 0.73 7.94 17.21
C GLU A 67 -0.11 9.20 17.01
N GLY A 68 -1.41 9.09 17.18
CA GLY A 68 -2.32 10.22 17.03
C GLY A 68 -2.26 10.81 15.63
N ASP A 69 -2.28 12.12 15.53
CA ASP A 69 -2.27 12.83 14.26
C ASP A 69 -1.01 12.55 13.44
N ASN A 70 0.11 12.31 14.13
CA ASN A 70 1.35 11.94 13.44
C ASN A 70 1.23 10.59 12.74
N LEU A 71 0.45 9.65 13.30
CA LEU A 71 0.21 8.37 12.66
C LEU A 71 -0.56 8.55 11.34
N LEU A 72 -1.59 9.39 11.34
CA LEU A 72 -2.33 9.68 10.12
C LEU A 72 -1.43 10.33 9.07
N THR A 73 -0.64 11.33 9.48
CA THR A 73 0.28 12.01 8.58
C THR A 73 1.32 11.03 8.02
N ALA A 74 1.90 10.18 8.87
CA ALA A 74 2.87 9.19 8.44
C ALA A 74 2.27 8.20 7.45
N THR A 75 1.05 7.73 7.72
CA THR A 75 0.35 6.80 6.82
C THR A 75 0.06 7.47 5.48
N ALA A 76 -0.33 8.75 5.49
CA ALA A 76 -0.56 9.51 4.27
C ALA A 76 0.73 9.64 3.45
N VAL A 77 1.86 9.90 4.10
CA VAL A 77 3.15 10.01 3.42
C VAL A 77 3.57 8.66 2.81
N MET A 78 3.44 7.57 3.56
CA MET A 78 3.76 6.24 3.04
C MET A 78 2.88 5.90 1.83
N THR A 79 1.59 6.17 1.94
CA THR A 79 0.64 5.90 0.85
C THR A 79 0.94 6.76 -0.37
N LEU A 80 1.24 8.04 -0.14
CA LEU A 80 1.60 8.96 -1.21
C LEU A 80 2.81 8.45 -1.98
N ALA A 81 3.86 8.05 -1.28
CA ALA A 81 5.07 7.54 -1.92
C ALA A 81 4.76 6.29 -2.75
N ALA A 82 4.01 5.34 -2.16
CA ALA A 82 3.67 4.10 -2.84
C ALA A 82 2.80 4.35 -4.08
N VAL A 83 1.81 5.21 -3.98
CA VAL A 83 0.88 5.50 -5.09
C VAL A 83 1.60 6.22 -6.23
N LEU A 84 2.48 7.16 -5.91
CA LEU A 84 3.25 7.86 -6.94
C LEU A 84 4.19 6.90 -7.67
N LEU A 85 4.83 6.00 -6.93
CA LEU A 85 5.68 4.97 -7.54
C LEU A 85 4.88 4.02 -8.42
N ASP A 86 3.68 3.61 -7.97
CA ASP A 86 2.78 2.79 -8.80
C ASP A 86 2.40 3.53 -10.08
N GLY A 87 2.09 4.81 -9.99
CA GLY A 87 1.72 5.60 -11.16
C GLY A 87 2.81 5.63 -12.21
N VAL A 88 4.05 5.87 -11.78
CA VAL A 88 5.21 5.87 -12.67
C VAL A 88 5.45 4.47 -13.23
N ALA A 89 5.44 3.46 -12.35
CA ALA A 89 5.77 2.09 -12.75
C ALA A 89 4.71 1.52 -13.69
N LEU A 90 3.44 1.75 -13.43
CA LEU A 90 2.36 1.26 -14.30
C LEU A 90 2.34 1.96 -15.65
N THR A 91 2.84 3.20 -15.71
CA THR A 91 2.89 3.95 -16.97
C THR A 91 4.07 3.54 -17.84
N TRP A 92 5.26 3.45 -17.28
CA TRP A 92 6.49 3.27 -18.07
C TRP A 92 7.26 1.99 -17.79
N PHE A 93 6.94 1.28 -16.69
CA PHE A 93 7.70 0.10 -16.26
C PHE A 93 6.77 -1.05 -15.93
N GLN A 94 5.74 -1.27 -16.76
CA GLN A 94 4.72 -2.31 -16.51
C GLN A 94 5.32 -3.70 -16.36
N HIS A 95 6.44 -3.96 -17.04
CA HIS A 95 7.12 -5.25 -16.98
C HIS A 95 7.61 -5.60 -15.57
N TRP A 96 7.76 -4.60 -14.69
CA TRP A 96 8.17 -4.86 -13.32
C TRP A 96 7.12 -5.69 -12.56
N TYR A 97 5.87 -5.55 -12.95
CA TYR A 97 4.77 -6.30 -12.31
C TYR A 97 4.64 -7.74 -12.83
N GLY A 98 5.32 -8.08 -13.91
CA GLY A 98 5.34 -9.45 -14.45
C GLY A 98 4.05 -9.89 -15.11
N LEU A 99 3.11 -8.98 -15.35
CA LEU A 99 1.84 -9.29 -16.01
C LEU A 99 1.86 -8.74 -17.42
N VAL A 100 1.49 -9.59 -18.38
CA VAL A 100 1.46 -9.20 -19.80
C VAL A 100 0.04 -8.97 -20.31
N GLU A 101 -0.96 -9.60 -19.68
CA GLU A 101 -2.36 -9.45 -20.07
C GLU A 101 -2.92 -8.13 -19.54
N PRO A 102 -3.49 -7.26 -20.41
CA PRO A 102 -4.03 -5.98 -19.95
C PRO A 102 -5.09 -6.12 -18.86
N GLY A 103 -5.94 -7.15 -18.93
CA GLY A 103 -6.97 -7.38 -17.93
C GLY A 103 -6.39 -7.73 -16.56
N GLN A 104 -5.30 -8.50 -16.53
CA GLN A 104 -4.63 -8.83 -15.28
C GLN A 104 -3.97 -7.60 -14.67
N LEU A 105 -3.33 -6.79 -15.50
CA LEU A 105 -2.70 -5.55 -15.03
C LEU A 105 -3.74 -4.59 -14.46
N LEU A 106 -4.92 -4.53 -15.09
CA LEU A 106 -6.02 -3.70 -14.59
C LEU A 106 -6.48 -4.15 -13.20
N LEU A 107 -6.63 -5.47 -13.00
CA LEU A 107 -7.04 -6.02 -11.70
C LEU A 107 -5.96 -5.78 -10.65
N ALA A 108 -4.70 -5.91 -11.02
CA ALA A 108 -3.59 -5.61 -10.11
C ALA A 108 -3.60 -4.13 -9.71
N ALA A 109 -3.82 -3.23 -10.68
CA ALA A 109 -3.93 -1.81 -10.40
C ALA A 109 -5.11 -1.51 -9.48
N ALA A 110 -6.24 -2.18 -9.67
CA ALA A 110 -7.40 -2.05 -8.81
C ALA A 110 -7.07 -2.48 -7.38
N TRP A 111 -6.33 -3.59 -7.22
CA TRP A 111 -5.89 -4.04 -5.90
C TRP A 111 -4.95 -3.02 -5.24
N LEU A 112 -4.06 -2.40 -6.00
CA LEU A 112 -3.17 -1.36 -5.48
C LEU A 112 -3.96 -0.15 -4.98
N LEU A 113 -4.99 0.26 -5.71
CA LEU A 113 -5.88 1.34 -5.28
C LEU A 113 -6.64 0.95 -4.00
N TRP A 114 -7.15 -0.28 -3.96
CA TRP A 114 -7.82 -0.82 -2.78
C TRP A 114 -6.90 -0.78 -1.56
N GLY A 115 -5.66 -1.23 -1.72
CA GLY A 115 -4.67 -1.21 -0.66
C GLY A 115 -4.33 0.20 -0.18
N ALA A 116 -4.22 1.15 -1.12
CA ALA A 116 -3.96 2.54 -0.77
C ALA A 116 -5.11 3.13 0.05
N GLY A 117 -6.34 2.86 -0.38
CA GLY A 117 -7.52 3.31 0.35
C GLY A 117 -7.62 2.69 1.75
N LEU A 118 -7.33 1.38 1.85
CA LEU A 118 -7.31 0.70 3.13
C LEU A 118 -6.25 1.28 4.07
N GLY A 119 -5.06 1.56 3.55
CA GLY A 119 -4.00 2.15 4.35
C GLY A 119 -4.41 3.49 4.95
N LEU A 120 -5.01 4.34 4.14
CA LEU A 120 -5.49 5.64 4.61
C LEU A 120 -6.63 5.51 5.61
N ALA A 121 -7.60 4.61 5.36
CA ALA A 121 -8.72 4.39 6.25
C ALA A 121 -8.25 3.87 7.61
N ILE A 122 -7.35 2.90 7.60
CA ILE A 122 -6.81 2.31 8.81
C ILE A 122 -5.95 3.33 9.57
N GLY A 123 -5.13 4.10 8.85
CA GLY A 123 -4.34 5.16 9.46
C GLY A 123 -5.21 6.19 10.14
N TYR A 124 -6.31 6.57 9.50
CA TYR A 124 -7.27 7.49 10.09
C TYR A 124 -7.89 6.89 11.36
N TRP A 125 -8.38 5.65 11.28
CA TRP A 125 -8.98 5.00 12.43
C TRP A 125 -7.99 4.89 13.59
N GLU A 126 -6.78 4.38 13.32
CA GLU A 126 -5.78 4.18 14.37
C GLU A 126 -5.33 5.49 14.99
N SER A 127 -5.37 6.58 14.21
CA SER A 127 -4.99 7.90 14.72
C SER A 127 -6.02 8.45 15.72
N ARG A 128 -7.24 7.92 15.68
CA ARG A 128 -8.35 8.40 16.53
C ARG A 128 -8.59 7.54 17.75
N ARG A 129 -7.90 6.43 17.90
CA ARG A 129 -8.06 5.52 19.02
C ARG A 129 -7.41 6.04 20.27
#